data_3dae6922bc66e0e24d7635922fab5126
#
_entry.id   3dae6922bc66e0e24d7635922fab5126
#
_cell.length_a   1.000
_cell.length_b   1.000
_cell.length_c   1.000
_cell.angle_alpha   90.00
_cell.angle_beta   90.00
_cell.angle_gamma   90.00
#
_symmetry.space_group_name_H-M   'P 1'
#
loop_
_entity.id
_entity.type
_entity.pdbx_description
1 polymer ?
#
loop_
_entity_poly.entity_id
_entity_poly.type
_entity_poly.pdbx_seq_one_letter_code
_entity_poly.pdbx_strand_id
1 'polypeptide(L)'
;MAAPIRLTVPGTLRYRPVAVRVVAEAARLVSSSARVDPKDPLVLDVRDPFDTAVVSAFMEIYNNVAIHAYQRREGGMIELAITPTDRELVIELRDNGRPFDLEGVEPLDLELDHGDDSLPEGGMGIHIAKTMLDEMTYHPGPPNLWRLCKRLASQPVAGRS
;
A
#
# COMPACT_ATOMS: atom_id res chain seq x y z
N MET A 1 3.42 20.36 -8.73
CA MET A 1 2.73 19.09 -8.40
C MET A 1 3.31 17.97 -9.23
N ALA A 2 3.76 16.90 -8.61
CA ALA A 2 4.25 15.74 -9.33
C ALA A 2 3.11 15.05 -10.07
N ALA A 3 3.34 14.69 -11.33
CA ALA A 3 2.38 13.91 -12.09
C ALA A 3 2.34 12.47 -11.57
N PRO A 4 1.18 11.84 -11.44
CA PRO A 4 1.09 10.48 -10.97
C PRO A 4 1.59 9.47 -12.02
N ILE A 5 2.25 8.43 -11.55
CA ILE A 5 2.48 7.22 -12.32
C ILE A 5 1.15 6.48 -12.40
N ARG A 6 0.70 6.17 -13.60
CA ARG A 6 -0.58 5.46 -13.82
C ARG A 6 -0.33 4.06 -14.32
N LEU A 7 -1.03 3.10 -13.74
CA LEU A 7 -0.99 1.71 -14.13
C LEU A 7 -2.39 1.11 -14.04
N THR A 8 -2.79 0.39 -15.07
CA THR A 8 -4.03 -0.40 -15.06
C THR A 8 -3.67 -1.86 -15.29
N VAL A 9 -4.15 -2.72 -14.42
CA VAL A 9 -3.91 -4.18 -14.51
C VAL A 9 -5.22 -4.93 -14.30
N PRO A 10 -5.34 -6.15 -14.88
CA PRO A 10 -6.43 -7.04 -14.50
C PRO A 10 -6.46 -7.31 -12.99
N GLY A 11 -7.64 -7.29 -12.40
CA GLY A 11 -7.87 -7.40 -10.95
C GLY A 11 -7.71 -8.81 -10.40
N THR A 12 -6.65 -9.50 -10.78
CA THR A 12 -6.34 -10.87 -10.35
C THR A 12 -5.00 -10.93 -9.63
N LEU A 13 -4.79 -11.96 -8.80
CA LEU A 13 -3.51 -12.18 -8.12
C LEU A 13 -2.35 -12.43 -9.06
N ARG A 14 -2.61 -12.86 -10.29
CA ARG A 14 -1.58 -13.08 -11.31
C ARG A 14 -0.79 -11.81 -11.62
N TYR A 15 -1.45 -10.64 -11.62
CA TYR A 15 -0.83 -9.36 -11.94
C TYR A 15 -0.29 -8.60 -10.71
N ARG A 16 -0.51 -9.14 -9.52
CA ARG A 16 0.02 -8.54 -8.28
C ARG A 16 1.53 -8.28 -8.34
N PRO A 17 2.39 -9.19 -8.82
CA PRO A 17 3.83 -8.93 -8.88
C PRO A 17 4.21 -7.73 -9.75
N VAL A 18 3.47 -7.46 -10.82
CA VAL A 18 3.68 -6.29 -11.68
C VAL A 18 3.36 -5.01 -10.91
N ALA A 19 2.18 -4.95 -10.31
CA ALA A 19 1.74 -3.78 -9.53
C ALA A 19 2.67 -3.50 -8.35
N VAL A 20 3.06 -4.54 -7.61
CA VAL A 20 3.97 -4.45 -6.47
C VAL A 20 5.34 -3.90 -6.87
N ARG A 21 5.89 -4.32 -8.01
CA ARG A 21 7.17 -3.81 -8.51
C ARG A 21 7.12 -2.34 -8.87
N VAL A 22 6.05 -1.89 -9.51
CA VAL A 22 5.87 -0.46 -9.82
C VAL A 22 5.75 0.37 -8.55
N VAL A 23 5.00 -0.09 -7.56
CA VAL A 23 4.88 0.56 -6.26
C VAL A 23 6.22 0.59 -5.52
N ALA A 24 6.98 -0.51 -5.53
CA ALA A 24 8.29 -0.59 -4.91
C ALA A 24 9.28 0.40 -5.52
N GLU A 25 9.32 0.50 -6.85
CA GLU A 25 10.17 1.48 -7.54
C GLU A 25 9.74 2.93 -7.24
N ALA A 26 8.45 3.20 -7.17
CA ALA A 26 7.94 4.51 -6.79
C ALA A 26 8.30 4.87 -5.32
N ALA A 27 8.23 3.91 -4.41
CA ALA A 27 8.66 4.09 -3.01
C ALA A 27 10.15 4.47 -2.93
N ARG A 28 10.98 3.86 -3.75
CA ARG A 28 12.41 4.18 -3.82
C ARG A 28 12.70 5.60 -4.32
N LEU A 29 11.87 6.16 -5.16
CA LEU A 29 12.01 7.56 -5.56
C LEU A 29 11.87 8.51 -4.36
N VAL A 30 11.07 8.14 -3.37
CA VAL A 30 10.90 8.90 -2.13
C VAL A 30 12.02 8.60 -1.14
N SER A 31 12.31 7.35 -0.85
CA SER A 31 13.33 6.95 0.12
C SER A 31 14.74 7.29 -0.36
N SER A 32 15.04 7.17 -1.66
CA SER A 32 16.35 7.51 -2.24
C SER A 32 16.61 9.00 -2.28
N SER A 33 15.59 9.85 -2.44
CA SER A 33 15.75 11.31 -2.38
C SER A 33 16.26 11.79 -1.02
N ALA A 34 16.04 11.01 0.04
CA ALA A 34 16.57 11.27 1.38
C ALA A 34 18.01 10.75 1.60
N ARG A 35 18.52 9.88 0.73
CA ARG A 35 19.76 9.13 0.91
C ARG A 35 20.65 9.05 -0.34
N VAL A 36 20.56 9.99 -1.25
CA VAL A 36 21.32 9.92 -2.50
C VAL A 36 22.82 9.75 -2.21
N ASP A 37 23.34 8.52 -2.41
CA ASP A 37 24.75 8.33 -2.69
C ASP A 37 24.94 8.60 -4.19
N PRO A 38 25.65 9.68 -4.56
CA PRO A 38 25.86 10.02 -5.96
C PRO A 38 26.63 8.94 -6.73
N LYS A 39 27.24 7.98 -6.03
CA LYS A 39 28.13 6.97 -6.62
C LYS A 39 27.41 5.70 -7.07
N ASP A 40 26.22 5.43 -6.56
CA ASP A 40 25.44 4.28 -7.02
C ASP A 40 23.92 4.48 -6.89
N PRO A 41 23.29 5.04 -7.93
CA PRO A 41 21.83 5.27 -7.95
C PRO A 41 21.02 3.98 -8.08
N LEU A 42 21.64 2.81 -8.24
CA LEU A 42 20.97 1.54 -8.48
C LEU A 42 20.98 0.58 -7.28
N VAL A 43 21.59 0.96 -6.16
CA VAL A 43 21.55 0.13 -4.95
C VAL A 43 20.13 0.07 -4.40
N LEU A 44 19.53 -1.09 -4.57
CA LEU A 44 18.29 -1.49 -3.93
C LEU A 44 18.58 -1.80 -2.46
N ASP A 45 18.32 -0.87 -1.56
CA ASP A 45 18.24 -1.23 -0.15
C ASP A 45 16.88 -1.86 0.15
N VAL A 46 16.81 -3.18 -0.05
CA VAL A 46 15.61 -3.99 0.26
C VAL A 46 15.24 -3.99 1.76
N ARG A 47 16.05 -3.34 2.58
CA ARG A 47 15.85 -3.21 4.04
C ARG A 47 15.32 -1.85 4.45
N ASP A 48 15.08 -0.96 3.48
CA ASP A 48 14.55 0.36 3.81
C ASP A 48 13.18 0.23 4.48
N PRO A 49 12.99 0.73 5.72
CA PRO A 49 11.72 0.61 6.43
C PRO A 49 10.55 1.29 5.73
N PHE A 50 10.81 2.39 5.02
CA PHE A 50 9.79 3.08 4.24
C PHE A 50 9.28 2.22 3.08
N ASP A 51 10.19 1.66 2.29
CA ASP A 51 9.85 0.83 1.15
C ASP A 51 9.13 -0.44 1.59
N THR A 52 9.61 -1.08 2.65
CA THR A 52 8.98 -2.28 3.21
C THR A 52 7.56 -2.01 3.69
N ALA A 53 7.34 -0.92 4.41
CA ALA A 53 6.02 -0.55 4.91
C ALA A 53 5.03 -0.28 3.75
N VAL A 54 5.46 0.48 2.74
CA VAL A 54 4.63 0.78 1.56
C VAL A 54 4.25 -0.49 0.81
N VAL A 55 5.23 -1.33 0.50
CA VAL A 55 5.01 -2.56 -0.28
C VAL A 55 4.10 -3.52 0.46
N SER A 56 4.35 -3.74 1.76
CA SER A 56 3.53 -4.64 2.56
C SER A 56 2.09 -4.16 2.67
N ALA A 57 1.87 -2.89 2.95
CA ALA A 57 0.53 -2.31 3.03
C ALA A 57 -0.20 -2.40 1.68
N PHE A 58 0.48 -2.07 0.59
CA PHE A 58 -0.09 -2.15 -0.75
C PHE A 58 -0.49 -3.59 -1.12
N MET A 59 0.35 -4.57 -0.81
CA MET A 59 0.05 -5.98 -1.07
C MET A 59 -1.24 -6.43 -0.37
N GLU A 60 -1.44 -6.01 0.88
CA GLU A 60 -2.65 -6.36 1.63
C GLU A 60 -3.91 -5.76 0.99
N ILE A 61 -3.84 -4.50 0.57
CA ILE A 61 -4.97 -3.85 -0.11
C ILE A 61 -5.23 -4.47 -1.49
N TYR A 62 -4.18 -4.75 -2.26
CA TYR A 62 -4.31 -5.43 -3.56
C TYR A 62 -4.96 -6.82 -3.41
N ASN A 63 -4.52 -7.61 -2.43
CA ASN A 63 -5.11 -8.91 -2.13
C ASN A 63 -6.60 -8.77 -1.78
N ASN A 64 -6.93 -7.78 -0.96
CA ASN A 64 -8.30 -7.50 -0.57
C ASN A 64 -9.20 -7.23 -1.78
N VAL A 65 -8.73 -6.44 -2.74
CA VAL A 65 -9.48 -6.16 -3.98
C VAL A 65 -9.59 -7.42 -4.85
N ALA A 66 -8.50 -8.10 -5.14
CA ALA A 66 -8.50 -9.26 -6.03
C ALA A 66 -9.30 -10.43 -5.47
N ILE A 67 -9.22 -10.69 -4.17
CA ILE A 67 -9.86 -11.83 -3.53
C ILE A 67 -11.31 -11.53 -3.16
N HIS A 68 -11.58 -10.37 -2.56
CA HIS A 68 -12.89 -10.04 -2.00
C HIS A 68 -13.73 -9.16 -2.93
N ALA A 69 -13.21 -8.08 -3.47
CA ALA A 69 -13.97 -7.21 -4.35
C ALA A 69 -14.35 -7.91 -5.66
N TYR A 70 -13.40 -8.59 -6.27
CA TYR A 70 -13.63 -9.36 -7.51
C TYR A 70 -13.93 -10.83 -7.26
N GLN A 71 -13.88 -11.32 -6.03
CA GLN A 71 -14.17 -12.72 -5.68
C GLN A 71 -13.36 -13.72 -6.53
N ARG A 72 -12.11 -13.39 -6.82
CA ARG A 72 -11.20 -14.15 -7.72
C ARG A 72 -11.75 -14.33 -9.14
N ARG A 73 -12.73 -13.53 -9.56
CA ARG A 73 -13.28 -13.56 -10.93
C ARG A 73 -12.39 -12.78 -11.88
N GLU A 74 -12.35 -13.25 -13.11
CA GLU A 74 -11.71 -12.53 -14.23
C GLU A 74 -12.60 -11.41 -14.74
N GLY A 75 -12.00 -10.41 -15.41
CA GLY A 75 -12.72 -9.32 -16.08
C GLY A 75 -12.76 -8.01 -15.32
N GLY A 76 -12.41 -7.98 -14.02
CA GLY A 76 -12.24 -6.74 -13.28
C GLY A 76 -10.87 -6.08 -13.56
N MET A 77 -10.80 -4.77 -13.41
CA MET A 77 -9.56 -4.00 -13.56
C MET A 77 -9.23 -3.27 -12.26
N ILE A 78 -7.94 -3.12 -11.99
CA ILE A 78 -7.41 -2.28 -10.91
C ILE A 78 -6.64 -1.13 -11.57
N GLU A 79 -7.04 0.10 -11.24
CA GLU A 79 -6.37 1.31 -11.68
C GLU A 79 -5.58 1.92 -10.53
N LEU A 80 -4.29 2.16 -10.77
CA LEU A 80 -3.38 2.77 -9.81
C LEU A 80 -2.98 4.16 -10.28
N ALA A 81 -2.97 5.11 -9.35
CA ALA A 81 -2.32 6.39 -9.49
C ALA A 81 -1.33 6.54 -8.32
N ILE A 82 -0.05 6.58 -8.62
CA ILE A 82 1.04 6.57 -7.64
C ILE A 82 1.79 7.89 -7.76
N THR A 83 1.79 8.68 -6.71
CA THR A 83 2.39 10.03 -6.70
C THR A 83 3.53 10.09 -5.68
N PRO A 84 4.79 9.93 -6.13
CA PRO A 84 5.94 10.17 -5.28
C PRO A 84 6.24 11.68 -5.22
N THR A 85 6.57 12.16 -4.02
CA THR A 85 7.13 13.49 -3.78
C THR A 85 8.47 13.34 -3.05
N ASP A 86 9.12 14.45 -2.70
CA ASP A 86 10.37 14.40 -1.94
C ASP A 86 10.22 13.81 -0.54
N ARG A 87 9.00 13.76 0.00
CA ARG A 87 8.76 13.40 1.38
C ARG A 87 7.65 12.38 1.63
N GLU A 88 6.84 12.08 0.63
CA GLU A 88 5.72 11.15 0.79
C GLU A 88 5.40 10.41 -0.49
N LEU A 89 4.79 9.26 -0.34
CA LEU A 89 4.19 8.50 -1.42
C LEU A 89 2.69 8.39 -1.17
N VAL A 90 1.91 8.79 -2.17
CA VAL A 90 0.47 8.60 -2.18
C VAL A 90 0.11 7.58 -3.26
N ILE A 91 -0.66 6.57 -2.89
CA ILE A 91 -1.19 5.56 -3.81
C ILE A 91 -2.71 5.63 -3.75
N GLU A 92 -3.32 5.85 -4.89
CA GLU A 92 -4.75 5.66 -5.08
C GLU A 92 -5.00 4.40 -5.91
N LEU A 93 -5.86 3.53 -5.39
CA LEU A 93 -6.27 2.29 -6.05
C LEU A 93 -7.78 2.33 -6.25
N ARG A 94 -8.22 2.19 -7.51
CA ARG A 94 -9.63 2.15 -7.89
C ARG A 94 -9.99 0.79 -8.45
N ASP A 95 -11.16 0.30 -8.04
CA ASP A 95 -11.74 -0.92 -8.55
C ASP A 95 -13.27 -0.76 -8.71
N ASN A 96 -13.87 -1.59 -9.56
CA ASN A 96 -15.32 -1.68 -9.76
C ASN A 96 -15.92 -2.97 -9.22
N GLY A 97 -15.23 -3.59 -8.27
CA GLY A 97 -15.70 -4.79 -7.62
C GLY A 97 -16.73 -4.51 -6.53
N ARG A 98 -17.04 -5.54 -5.78
CA ARG A 98 -17.92 -5.43 -4.62
C ARG A 98 -17.31 -4.49 -3.58
N PRO A 99 -18.06 -3.52 -3.04
CA PRO A 99 -17.59 -2.65 -1.96
C PRO A 99 -17.20 -3.47 -0.73
N PHE A 100 -16.15 -3.00 -0.06
CA PHE A 100 -15.68 -3.57 1.19
C PHE A 100 -16.38 -2.88 2.37
N ASP A 101 -16.79 -3.66 3.37
CA ASP A 101 -17.34 -3.13 4.62
C ASP A 101 -16.22 -2.89 5.62
N LEU A 102 -15.69 -1.65 5.64
CA LEU A 102 -14.63 -1.27 6.56
C LEU A 102 -15.13 -1.13 8.00
N GLU A 103 -16.41 -0.81 8.19
CA GLU A 103 -17.00 -0.63 9.53
C GLU A 103 -17.25 -1.97 10.23
N GLY A 104 -17.45 -3.04 9.46
CA GLY A 104 -17.60 -4.41 9.97
C GLY A 104 -16.30 -5.08 10.39
N VAL A 105 -15.14 -4.45 10.18
CA VAL A 105 -13.84 -4.96 10.63
C VAL A 105 -13.64 -4.55 12.08
N GLU A 106 -13.83 -5.49 13.00
CA GLU A 106 -13.50 -5.28 14.41
C GLU A 106 -12.01 -5.02 14.59
N PRO A 107 -11.63 -4.08 15.50
CA PRO A 107 -10.23 -3.91 15.87
C PRO A 107 -9.69 -5.25 16.39
N LEU A 108 -8.63 -5.76 15.77
CA LEU A 108 -7.93 -6.93 16.28
C LEU A 108 -7.30 -6.55 17.63
N ASP A 109 -7.80 -7.17 18.69
CA ASP A 109 -7.15 -7.13 19.99
C ASP A 109 -5.97 -8.11 19.94
N LEU A 110 -4.76 -7.56 19.73
CA LEU A 110 -3.53 -8.35 19.60
C LEU A 110 -3.09 -8.99 20.93
N GLU A 111 -3.79 -8.68 22.05
CA GLU A 111 -3.48 -9.26 23.36
C GLU A 111 -4.22 -10.59 23.63
N LEU A 112 -5.17 -10.96 22.81
CA LEU A 112 -5.85 -12.22 22.95
C LEU A 112 -5.13 -13.29 22.12
N ASP A 113 -4.49 -14.21 22.83
CA ASP A 113 -3.95 -15.46 22.27
C ASP A 113 -5.09 -16.31 21.73
N HIS A 114 -5.46 -16.05 20.49
CA HIS A 114 -6.45 -16.86 19.78
C HIS A 114 -5.79 -18.13 19.24
N GLY A 115 -5.66 -19.10 20.09
CA GLY A 115 -5.25 -20.47 19.72
C GLY A 115 -6.32 -21.21 18.92
N ASP A 116 -7.01 -20.56 17.98
CA ASP A 116 -7.93 -21.23 17.09
C ASP A 116 -7.96 -20.58 15.70
N ASP A 117 -8.06 -21.42 14.68
CA ASP A 117 -7.97 -21.15 13.23
C ASP A 117 -9.07 -20.25 12.64
N SER A 118 -9.74 -19.42 13.43
CA SER A 118 -10.86 -18.58 13.02
C SER A 118 -10.56 -17.09 12.99
N LEU A 119 -9.41 -16.69 12.43
CA LEU A 119 -9.23 -15.28 12.08
C LEU A 119 -10.18 -14.93 10.93
N PRO A 120 -11.01 -13.88 11.06
CA PRO A 120 -11.92 -13.50 9.99
C PRO A 120 -11.10 -13.17 8.73
N GLU A 121 -11.37 -13.88 7.64
CA GLU A 121 -10.76 -13.64 6.35
C GLU A 121 -10.94 -12.16 5.96
N GLY A 122 -9.83 -11.44 5.71
CA GLY A 122 -9.81 -10.06 5.22
C GLY A 122 -9.56 -8.97 6.27
N GLY A 123 -9.81 -9.20 7.57
CA GLY A 123 -9.64 -8.18 8.60
C GLY A 123 -8.17 -7.90 8.96
N MET A 124 -7.34 -8.92 9.01
CA MET A 124 -5.94 -8.81 9.42
C MET A 124 -5.10 -8.01 8.44
N GLY A 125 -5.26 -8.23 7.13
CA GLY A 125 -4.49 -7.52 6.10
C GLY A 125 -4.73 -6.01 6.11
N ILE A 126 -5.98 -5.58 6.29
CA ILE A 126 -6.32 -4.17 6.41
C ILE A 126 -5.74 -3.56 7.68
N HIS A 127 -5.79 -4.29 8.79
CA HIS A 127 -5.19 -3.86 10.04
C HIS A 127 -3.67 -3.68 9.91
N ILE A 128 -2.97 -4.62 9.27
CA ILE A 128 -1.55 -4.52 8.96
C ILE A 128 -1.27 -3.27 8.10
N ALA A 129 -2.03 -3.06 7.04
CA ALA A 129 -1.88 -1.89 6.17
C ALA A 129 -2.05 -0.59 6.96
N LYS A 130 -3.05 -0.51 7.84
CA LYS A 130 -3.28 0.65 8.71
C LYS A 130 -2.09 0.96 9.62
N THR A 131 -1.47 -0.05 10.20
CA THR A 131 -0.34 0.13 11.13
C THR A 131 0.93 0.57 10.41
N MET A 132 1.10 0.21 9.14
CA MET A 132 2.30 0.52 8.35
C MET A 132 2.25 1.88 7.67
N LEU A 133 1.06 2.45 7.47
CA LEU A 133 0.84 3.71 6.77
C LEU A 133 0.58 4.86 7.75
N ASP A 134 0.82 6.08 7.29
CA ASP A 134 0.48 7.29 8.05
C ASP A 134 -1.00 7.67 7.87
N GLU A 135 -1.55 7.41 6.66
CA GLU A 135 -2.96 7.59 6.37
C GLU A 135 -3.46 6.47 5.45
N MET A 136 -4.66 6.00 5.71
CA MET A 136 -5.38 5.09 4.85
C MET A 136 -6.86 5.44 4.88
N THR A 137 -7.45 5.69 3.72
CA THR A 137 -8.87 5.95 3.57
C THR A 137 -9.48 5.04 2.52
N TYR A 138 -10.76 4.74 2.68
CA TYR A 138 -11.55 3.97 1.75
C TYR A 138 -12.89 4.65 1.51
N HIS A 139 -13.26 4.79 0.25
CA HIS A 139 -14.55 5.29 -0.19
C HIS A 139 -15.22 4.26 -1.08
N PRO A 140 -16.33 3.65 -0.63
CA PRO A 140 -17.09 2.76 -1.48
C PRO A 140 -17.69 3.52 -2.66
N GLY A 141 -17.71 2.86 -3.83
CA GLY A 141 -18.18 3.47 -5.06
C GLY A 141 -19.31 2.72 -5.70
N PRO A 142 -19.47 2.82 -7.04
CA PRO A 142 -18.46 2.68 -8.09
C PRO A 142 -17.84 4.01 -8.56
N PRO A 143 -16.50 4.08 -8.76
CA PRO A 143 -15.50 3.09 -8.34
C PRO A 143 -15.23 3.14 -6.85
N ASN A 144 -14.85 1.99 -6.26
CA ASN A 144 -14.26 1.96 -4.94
C ASN A 144 -12.89 2.62 -4.98
N LEU A 145 -12.56 3.40 -3.97
CA LEU A 145 -11.29 4.13 -3.90
C LEU A 145 -10.59 3.88 -2.58
N TRP A 146 -9.42 3.27 -2.65
CA TRP A 146 -8.44 3.23 -1.58
C TRP A 146 -7.41 4.32 -1.79
N ARG A 147 -7.09 5.07 -0.74
CA ARG A 147 -6.00 6.03 -0.72
C ARG A 147 -5.05 5.71 0.42
N LEU A 148 -3.80 5.46 0.07
CA LEU A 148 -2.73 5.09 0.98
C LEU A 148 -1.68 6.20 0.97
N CYS A 149 -1.20 6.62 2.14
CA CYS A 149 -0.16 7.62 2.25
C CYS A 149 0.91 7.17 3.25
N LYS A 150 2.17 7.27 2.84
CA LYS A 150 3.35 7.05 3.69
C LYS A 150 4.29 8.23 3.57
N ARG A 151 4.71 8.76 4.72
CA ARG A 151 5.67 9.87 4.81
C ARG A 151 7.03 9.38 5.28
N LEU A 152 8.07 10.03 4.80
CA LEU A 152 9.40 9.85 5.38
C LEU A 152 9.41 10.37 6.82
N ALA A 153 10.03 9.61 7.71
CA ALA A 153 10.27 10.07 9.07
C ALA A 153 11.06 11.38 9.03
N SER A 154 10.67 12.36 9.87
CA SER A 154 11.46 13.58 10.04
C SER A 154 12.82 13.19 10.61
N GLN A 155 13.91 13.58 9.93
CA GLN A 155 15.23 13.44 10.53
C GLN A 155 15.27 14.29 11.79
N PRO A 156 15.80 13.77 12.93
CA PRO A 156 16.04 14.61 14.08
C PRO A 156 16.99 15.74 13.64
N VAL A 157 16.59 16.97 13.90
CA VAL A 157 17.47 18.14 13.69
C VAL A 157 18.71 17.86 14.52
N ALA A 158 19.87 17.67 13.84
CA ALA A 158 21.13 17.56 14.52
C ALA A 158 21.32 18.85 15.32
N GLY A 159 21.25 18.72 16.67
CA GLY A 159 21.44 19.83 17.55
C GLY A 159 22.77 20.48 17.24
N ARG A 160 22.75 21.76 16.93
CA ARG A 160 23.96 22.57 16.93
C ARG A 160 24.46 22.62 18.36
N SER A 161 25.58 21.94 18.60
CA SER A 161 26.41 22.15 19.79
C SER A 161 27.10 23.48 19.70
#